data_13ee0eb5819a59e47a9b56b8f551ed91
#
_entry.id   13ee0eb5819a59e47a9b56b8f551ed91
#
_cell.length_a   1.000
_cell.length_b   1.000
_cell.length_c   1.000
_cell.angle_alpha   90.00
_cell.angle_beta   90.00
_cell.angle_gamma   90.00
#
_symmetry.space_group_name_H-M   'P 1'
#
loop_
_entity.id
_entity.type
_entity.pdbx_description
1 polymer ?
#
loop_
_entity_poly.entity_id
_entity_poly.type
_entity_poly.pdbx_seq_one_letter_code
_entity_poly.pdbx_strand_id
1 'polypeptide(L)'
;MKIHSLFTILHFRRFYFSLCHVTIQPFFRFPFSIFCLTLFTFSCTTAPDRLGNLDLAKWRSDRGGCKEVRKTLEGDFRKIESEILGKPIDEIGELFGKPDIHQLGGRNQKFYVYFLEKGVHCDDITQKSTAQKVILRFNAVGLLSEITFQAQPL
;
A
#
# COMPACT_ATOMS: atom_id res chain seq x y z
N MET A 1 30.38 34.08 -33.31
CA MET A 1 30.71 35.34 -32.58
C MET A 1 29.98 35.31 -31.27
N LYS A 2 30.76 35.24 -30.11
CA LYS A 2 30.38 35.48 -28.69
C LYS A 2 29.35 34.54 -28.06
N ILE A 3 29.69 33.49 -27.26
CA ILE A 3 30.32 33.43 -25.89
C ILE A 3 29.72 34.50 -24.94
N HIS A 4 28.91 34.06 -24.03
CA HIS A 4 28.60 34.47 -22.66
C HIS A 4 27.22 33.91 -22.36
N SER A 5 26.97 33.04 -21.39
CA SER A 5 27.26 33.18 -19.96
C SER A 5 27.07 31.84 -19.25
N LEU A 6 28.17 31.25 -18.90
CA LEU A 6 28.32 30.20 -17.90
C LEU A 6 28.71 30.91 -16.59
N PHE A 7 27.80 31.38 -15.77
CA PHE A 7 28.14 31.93 -14.45
C PHE A 7 26.93 32.21 -13.57
N THR A 8 26.09 31.24 -13.26
CA THR A 8 25.10 31.47 -12.18
C THR A 8 24.68 30.18 -11.42
N ILE A 9 25.49 29.14 -11.40
CA ILE A 9 25.12 27.89 -10.67
C ILE A 9 26.10 27.58 -9.50
N LEU A 10 26.90 28.53 -9.07
CA LEU A 10 27.92 28.26 -8.03
C LEU A 10 27.75 29.02 -6.70
N HIS A 11 26.60 29.64 -6.45
CA HIS A 11 26.39 30.41 -5.21
C HIS A 11 25.31 29.87 -4.25
N PHE A 12 24.69 28.73 -4.53
CA PHE A 12 23.62 28.22 -3.65
C PHE A 12 24.03 27.08 -2.71
N ARG A 13 25.32 26.74 -2.65
CA ARG A 13 25.81 25.59 -1.87
C ARG A 13 26.63 25.95 -0.63
N ARG A 14 26.61 27.20 -0.18
CA ARG A 14 27.48 27.68 0.93
C ARG A 14 26.73 28.25 2.15
N PHE A 15 25.41 28.11 2.24
CA PHE A 15 24.65 28.75 3.34
C PHE A 15 24.04 27.81 4.39
N TYR A 16 24.33 26.51 4.34
CA TYR A 16 23.80 25.54 5.32
C TYR A 16 24.83 24.92 6.26
N PHE A 17 26.04 25.45 6.34
CA PHE A 17 27.07 24.86 7.19
C PHE A 17 27.60 25.76 8.29
N SER A 18 26.86 26.77 8.75
CA SER A 18 27.37 27.73 9.74
C SER A 18 26.43 27.98 10.92
N LEU A 19 25.78 26.94 11.44
CA LEU A 19 25.00 27.09 12.69
C LEU A 19 25.03 25.81 13.53
N CYS A 20 26.20 25.24 13.75
CA CYS A 20 26.41 24.22 14.79
C CYS A 20 27.83 24.36 15.41
N HIS A 21 28.21 25.60 15.76
CA HIS A 21 29.21 25.84 16.77
C HIS A 21 28.51 26.14 18.09
N VAL A 22 27.87 25.12 18.67
CA VAL A 22 27.56 25.13 20.09
C VAL A 22 28.86 24.73 20.81
N THR A 23 29.49 25.70 21.44
CA THR A 23 30.59 25.50 22.40
C THR A 23 30.04 24.61 23.54
N ILE A 24 30.36 23.34 23.48
CA ILE A 24 30.06 22.36 24.52
C ILE A 24 31.03 22.62 25.66
N GLN A 25 30.54 23.25 26.74
CA GLN A 25 31.25 23.33 28.02
C GLN A 25 31.43 21.91 28.60
N PRO A 26 32.61 21.56 29.17
CA PRO A 26 32.93 20.18 29.52
C PRO A 26 32.35 19.68 30.84
N PHE A 27 31.24 20.24 31.36
CA PHE A 27 30.72 19.89 32.70
C PHE A 27 29.43 19.07 32.73
N PHE A 28 28.81 18.73 31.58
CA PHE A 28 27.61 17.88 31.56
C PHE A 28 27.82 16.63 30.69
N ARG A 29 28.81 15.83 31.04
CA ARG A 29 29.04 14.49 30.51
C ARG A 29 28.15 13.52 31.31
N PHE A 30 26.91 13.31 30.88
CA PHE A 30 25.99 12.21 31.22
C PHE A 30 24.56 12.73 31.14
N PRO A 31 23.59 12.11 30.60
CA PRO A 31 23.36 10.93 29.76
C PRO A 31 22.52 11.21 28.50
N PHE A 32 22.83 12.31 27.78
CA PHE A 32 22.03 12.71 26.60
C PHE A 32 22.15 11.72 25.43
N SER A 33 23.27 10.98 25.40
CA SER A 33 23.51 9.96 24.35
C SER A 33 22.66 8.70 24.52
N ILE A 34 22.25 8.37 25.73
CA ILE A 34 21.40 7.21 26.03
C ILE A 34 19.92 7.55 25.78
N PHE A 35 19.52 8.79 25.96
CA PHE A 35 18.14 9.24 25.72
C PHE A 35 17.78 9.30 24.24
N CYS A 36 18.75 9.57 23.34
CA CYS A 36 18.51 9.54 21.90
C CYS A 36 18.39 8.12 21.31
N LEU A 37 18.97 7.11 21.98
CA LEU A 37 18.93 5.74 21.50
C LEU A 37 17.62 5.00 21.77
N THR A 38 16.81 5.49 22.71
CA THR A 38 15.53 4.87 23.10
C THR A 38 14.32 5.36 22.32
N LEU A 39 14.46 6.39 21.47
CA LEU A 39 13.35 6.96 20.68
C LEU A 39 13.11 6.26 19.35
N PHE A 40 13.94 5.31 18.96
CA PHE A 40 13.70 4.48 17.76
C PHE A 40 13.02 3.16 18.08
N THR A 41 12.04 3.15 18.97
CA THR A 41 11.08 2.06 18.98
C THR A 41 10.19 2.23 17.76
N PHE A 42 10.59 1.62 16.66
CA PHE A 42 9.74 1.46 15.47
C PHE A 42 8.46 0.76 15.92
N SER A 43 7.39 1.52 16.06
CA SER A 43 6.06 0.97 16.16
C SER A 43 5.71 0.37 14.79
N CYS A 44 6.09 -0.87 14.57
CA CYS A 44 5.65 -1.64 13.43
C CYS A 44 4.17 -1.96 13.69
N THR A 45 3.27 -1.14 13.17
CA THR A 45 1.83 -1.41 13.23
C THR A 45 1.59 -2.62 12.33
N THR A 46 1.36 -3.78 12.92
CA THR A 46 0.96 -4.98 12.18
C THR A 46 -0.43 -4.77 11.60
N ALA A 47 -0.60 -5.09 10.32
CA ALA A 47 -1.91 -5.07 9.68
C ALA A 47 -2.91 -5.93 10.49
N PRO A 48 -4.17 -5.51 10.63
CA PRO A 48 -5.15 -6.25 11.41
C PRO A 48 -5.39 -7.64 10.81
N ASP A 49 -5.62 -8.62 11.66
CA ASP A 49 -5.87 -10.00 11.24
C ASP A 49 -7.35 -10.28 10.98
N ARG A 50 -8.25 -9.41 11.41
CA ARG A 50 -9.70 -9.54 11.23
C ARG A 50 -10.37 -8.21 10.95
N LEU A 51 -11.45 -8.28 10.14
CA LEU A 51 -12.40 -7.19 9.93
C LEU A 51 -13.81 -7.78 10.01
N GLY A 52 -14.57 -7.45 11.05
CA GLY A 52 -15.80 -8.14 11.36
C GLY A 52 -15.54 -9.66 11.52
N ASN A 53 -16.27 -10.47 10.76
CA ASN A 53 -16.09 -11.93 10.75
C ASN A 53 -15.03 -12.40 9.75
N LEU A 54 -14.56 -11.54 8.87
CA LEU A 54 -13.57 -11.88 7.84
C LEU A 54 -12.18 -12.07 8.45
N ASP A 55 -11.58 -13.22 8.22
CA ASP A 55 -10.21 -13.56 8.58
C ASP A 55 -9.25 -13.03 7.49
N LEU A 56 -8.68 -11.85 7.75
CA LEU A 56 -7.77 -11.17 6.81
C LEU A 56 -6.43 -11.90 6.68
N ALA A 57 -5.97 -12.58 7.72
CA ALA A 57 -4.74 -13.36 7.66
C ALA A 57 -4.88 -14.52 6.68
N LYS A 58 -6.01 -15.25 6.73
CA LYS A 58 -6.32 -16.30 5.76
C LYS A 58 -6.52 -15.75 4.36
N TRP A 59 -7.22 -14.62 4.23
CA TRP A 59 -7.40 -13.95 2.95
C TRP A 59 -6.07 -13.62 2.27
N ARG A 60 -5.14 -13.01 3.02
CA ARG A 60 -3.81 -12.64 2.52
C ARG A 60 -2.93 -13.85 2.18
N SER A 61 -3.15 -14.99 2.85
CA SER A 61 -2.37 -16.21 2.62
C SER A 61 -2.70 -16.94 1.31
N ASP A 62 -3.87 -16.64 0.70
CA ASP A 62 -4.35 -17.26 -0.53
C ASP A 62 -4.22 -16.31 -1.73
N ARG A 63 -2.99 -15.98 -2.09
CA ARG A 63 -2.75 -15.15 -3.28
C ARG A 63 -3.22 -15.86 -4.55
N GLY A 64 -3.94 -15.11 -5.38
CA GLY A 64 -4.53 -15.63 -6.61
C GLY A 64 -5.77 -16.51 -6.39
N GLY A 65 -6.23 -16.75 -5.15
CA GLY A 65 -7.36 -17.65 -4.88
C GLY A 65 -7.06 -19.12 -5.23
N CYS A 66 -5.77 -19.46 -5.43
CA CYS A 66 -5.38 -20.78 -5.95
C CYS A 66 -5.54 -21.93 -4.93
N LYS A 67 -5.69 -21.59 -3.66
CA LYS A 67 -6.01 -22.54 -2.57
C LYS A 67 -7.51 -22.58 -2.26
N GLU A 68 -8.31 -21.77 -2.95
CA GLU A 68 -9.76 -21.62 -2.76
C GLU A 68 -10.20 -21.18 -1.34
N VAL A 69 -9.25 -20.72 -0.50
CA VAL A 69 -9.56 -20.20 0.85
C VAL A 69 -10.39 -18.93 0.74
N ARG A 70 -10.06 -18.01 -0.19
CA ARG A 70 -10.83 -16.78 -0.41
C ARG A 70 -12.27 -17.06 -0.83
N LYS A 71 -12.52 -18.17 -1.57
CA LYS A 71 -13.86 -18.60 -1.94
C LYS A 71 -14.70 -18.91 -0.70
N THR A 72 -14.14 -19.59 0.29
CA THR A 72 -14.85 -19.88 1.54
C THR A 72 -15.12 -18.63 2.37
N LEU A 73 -14.33 -17.58 2.19
CA LEU A 73 -14.44 -16.29 2.89
C LEU A 73 -15.33 -15.28 2.15
N GLU A 74 -15.82 -15.58 0.94
CA GLU A 74 -16.62 -14.65 0.12
C GLU A 74 -17.87 -14.15 0.88
N GLY A 75 -18.57 -15.04 1.59
CA GLY A 75 -19.75 -14.67 2.34
C GLY A 75 -19.46 -13.66 3.47
N ASP A 76 -18.30 -13.78 4.12
CA ASP A 76 -17.90 -12.83 5.15
C ASP A 76 -17.37 -11.53 4.55
N PHE A 77 -16.72 -11.59 3.39
CA PHE A 77 -16.33 -10.41 2.63
C PHE A 77 -17.55 -9.56 2.25
N ARG A 78 -18.62 -10.19 1.74
CA ARG A 78 -19.86 -9.48 1.38
C ARG A 78 -20.51 -8.74 2.56
N LYS A 79 -20.37 -9.25 3.77
CA LYS A 79 -20.91 -8.61 4.98
C LYS A 79 -20.18 -7.31 5.35
N ILE A 80 -18.91 -7.18 4.96
CA ILE A 80 -18.08 -6.00 5.29
C ILE A 80 -18.01 -4.97 4.15
N GLU A 81 -18.66 -5.21 3.00
CA GLU A 81 -18.59 -4.30 1.83
C GLU A 81 -18.92 -2.85 2.20
N SER A 82 -19.99 -2.65 2.99
CA SER A 82 -20.39 -1.30 3.43
C SER A 82 -19.38 -0.64 4.37
N GLU A 83 -18.59 -1.43 5.09
CA GLU A 83 -17.57 -0.93 6.03
C GLU A 83 -16.31 -0.47 5.30
N ILE A 84 -16.01 -1.08 4.15
CA ILE A 84 -14.80 -0.76 3.37
C ILE A 84 -15.05 0.28 2.27
N LEU A 85 -16.29 0.53 1.87
CA LEU A 85 -16.63 1.60 0.92
C LEU A 85 -16.17 2.96 1.46
N GLY A 86 -15.55 3.77 0.60
CA GLY A 86 -15.01 5.08 0.95
C GLY A 86 -13.62 5.06 1.60
N LYS A 87 -13.07 3.88 1.93
CA LYS A 87 -11.71 3.79 2.47
C LYS A 87 -10.65 4.10 1.42
N PRO A 88 -9.51 4.69 1.82
CA PRO A 88 -8.40 4.97 0.92
C PRO A 88 -7.71 3.68 0.46
N ILE A 89 -7.14 3.74 -0.75
CA ILE A 89 -6.48 2.61 -1.42
C ILE A 89 -5.38 1.97 -0.58
N ASP A 90 -4.63 2.78 0.18
CA ASP A 90 -3.55 2.29 1.03
C ASP A 90 -4.11 1.47 2.20
N GLU A 91 -5.19 1.92 2.84
CA GLU A 91 -5.87 1.17 3.90
C GLU A 91 -6.43 -0.16 3.37
N ILE A 92 -7.02 -0.17 2.18
CA ILE A 92 -7.47 -1.39 1.51
C ILE A 92 -6.30 -2.34 1.25
N GLY A 93 -5.15 -1.80 0.82
CA GLY A 93 -3.92 -2.57 0.63
C GLY A 93 -3.38 -3.18 1.94
N GLU A 94 -3.47 -2.46 3.05
CA GLU A 94 -3.08 -2.98 4.37
C GLU A 94 -4.04 -4.09 4.84
N LEU A 95 -5.35 -3.91 4.65
CA LEU A 95 -6.36 -4.90 5.02
C LEU A 95 -6.23 -6.20 4.22
N PHE A 96 -6.32 -6.11 2.90
CA PHE A 96 -6.43 -7.29 2.02
C PHE A 96 -5.10 -7.76 1.44
N GLY A 97 -4.02 -7.00 1.68
CA GLY A 97 -2.72 -7.27 1.09
C GLY A 97 -2.63 -6.86 -0.38
N LYS A 98 -1.50 -7.18 -1.01
CA LYS A 98 -1.25 -6.85 -2.41
C LYS A 98 -2.31 -7.49 -3.31
N PRO A 99 -2.96 -6.72 -4.20
CA PRO A 99 -3.91 -7.29 -5.16
C PRO A 99 -3.20 -8.26 -6.14
N ASP A 100 -3.96 -9.22 -6.65
CA ASP A 100 -3.45 -10.17 -7.63
C ASP A 100 -3.22 -9.47 -8.98
N ILE A 101 -4.12 -8.55 -9.34
CA ILE A 101 -3.97 -7.67 -10.50
C ILE A 101 -4.24 -6.23 -10.07
N HIS A 102 -3.39 -5.30 -10.49
CA HIS A 102 -3.59 -3.86 -10.36
C HIS A 102 -3.69 -3.24 -11.75
N GLN A 103 -4.83 -2.64 -12.05
CA GLN A 103 -5.08 -1.99 -13.33
C GLN A 103 -5.34 -0.50 -13.16
N LEU A 104 -4.91 0.28 -14.15
CA LEU A 104 -5.26 1.69 -14.28
C LEU A 104 -6.37 1.82 -15.31
N GLY A 105 -7.44 2.49 -14.94
CA GLY A 105 -8.54 2.82 -15.82
C GLY A 105 -8.47 4.26 -16.33
N GLY A 106 -9.43 4.61 -17.17
CA GLY A 106 -9.61 5.99 -17.62
C GLY A 106 -9.91 6.95 -16.45
N ARG A 107 -9.60 8.25 -16.62
CA ARG A 107 -9.87 9.30 -15.62
C ARG A 107 -9.22 9.04 -14.25
N ASN A 108 -7.99 8.51 -14.25
CA ASN A 108 -7.20 8.21 -13.03
C ASN A 108 -7.87 7.22 -12.07
N GLN A 109 -8.79 6.39 -12.56
CA GLN A 109 -9.36 5.31 -11.76
C GLN A 109 -8.35 4.17 -11.60
N LYS A 110 -8.39 3.49 -10.45
CA LYS A 110 -7.56 2.32 -10.17
C LYS A 110 -8.46 1.14 -9.83
N PHE A 111 -8.00 -0.05 -10.21
CA PHE A 111 -8.72 -1.29 -9.94
C PHE A 111 -7.78 -2.28 -9.26
N TYR A 112 -8.22 -2.78 -8.11
CA TYR A 112 -7.61 -3.92 -7.44
C TYR A 112 -8.47 -5.14 -7.68
N VAL A 113 -7.84 -6.21 -8.16
CA VAL A 113 -8.52 -7.47 -8.43
C VAL A 113 -7.96 -8.54 -7.50
N TYR A 114 -8.87 -9.24 -6.84
CA TYR A 114 -8.56 -10.39 -6.00
C TYR A 114 -9.33 -11.60 -6.52
N PHE A 115 -8.63 -12.63 -6.98
CA PHE A 115 -9.26 -13.89 -7.36
C PHE A 115 -9.76 -14.63 -6.12
N LEU A 116 -10.94 -15.22 -6.23
CA LEU A 116 -11.58 -15.97 -5.15
C LEU A 116 -11.40 -17.47 -5.30
N GLU A 117 -11.27 -17.94 -6.55
CA GLU A 117 -11.16 -19.36 -6.86
C GLU A 117 -10.03 -19.65 -7.85
N LYS A 118 -9.66 -20.91 -7.92
CA LYS A 118 -8.63 -21.41 -8.83
C LYS A 118 -9.05 -21.25 -10.29
N GLY A 119 -8.09 -20.91 -11.15
CA GLY A 119 -8.27 -20.82 -12.60
C GLY A 119 -6.93 -20.85 -13.30
N VAL A 120 -6.92 -20.64 -14.63
CA VAL A 120 -5.71 -20.66 -15.47
C VAL A 120 -4.63 -19.66 -15.02
N HIS A 121 -5.03 -18.57 -14.36
CA HIS A 121 -4.13 -17.56 -13.80
C HIS A 121 -3.23 -18.09 -12.66
N CYS A 122 -3.57 -19.25 -12.08
CA CYS A 122 -2.74 -19.88 -11.06
C CYS A 122 -1.46 -20.49 -11.64
N ASP A 123 -1.53 -20.93 -12.89
CA ASP A 123 -0.38 -21.48 -13.61
C ASP A 123 0.38 -20.35 -14.34
N ASP A 124 -0.37 -19.38 -14.90
CA ASP A 124 0.18 -18.21 -15.59
C ASP A 124 -0.75 -17.02 -15.40
N ILE A 125 -0.32 -16.02 -14.60
CA ILE A 125 -1.10 -14.81 -14.28
C ILE A 125 -1.40 -13.95 -15.51
N THR A 126 -0.71 -14.14 -16.62
CA THR A 126 -0.95 -13.39 -17.86
C THR A 126 -2.14 -13.92 -18.64
N GLN A 127 -2.58 -15.15 -18.35
CA GLN A 127 -3.73 -15.74 -19.00
C GLN A 127 -5.05 -15.15 -18.50
N LYS A 128 -5.95 -14.88 -19.45
CA LYS A 128 -7.29 -14.38 -19.13
C LYS A 128 -8.11 -15.48 -18.46
N SER A 129 -8.36 -15.29 -17.17
CA SER A 129 -9.09 -16.26 -16.35
C SER A 129 -10.56 -15.89 -16.19
N THR A 130 -11.42 -16.90 -16.32
CA THR A 130 -12.85 -16.82 -16.01
C THR A 130 -13.17 -17.14 -14.55
N ALA A 131 -12.14 -17.40 -13.72
CA ALA A 131 -12.31 -17.62 -12.29
C ALA A 131 -13.01 -16.43 -11.62
N GLN A 132 -13.86 -16.73 -10.64
CA GLN A 132 -14.56 -15.71 -9.88
C GLN A 132 -13.56 -14.81 -9.15
N LYS A 133 -13.82 -13.52 -9.18
CA LYS A 133 -12.98 -12.49 -8.59
C LYS A 133 -13.81 -11.34 -8.04
N VAL A 134 -13.27 -10.64 -7.05
CA VAL A 134 -13.78 -9.35 -6.59
C VAL A 134 -12.90 -8.26 -7.17
N ILE A 135 -13.54 -7.23 -7.69
CA ILE A 135 -12.92 -6.04 -8.25
C ILE A 135 -13.27 -4.84 -7.38
N LEU A 136 -12.28 -4.19 -6.87
CA LEU A 136 -12.38 -2.97 -6.09
C LEU A 136 -12.02 -1.78 -6.97
N ARG A 137 -12.98 -0.92 -7.27
CA ARG A 137 -12.76 0.28 -8.08
C ARG A 137 -12.56 1.49 -7.19
N PHE A 138 -11.43 2.16 -7.38
CA PHE A 138 -11.11 3.40 -6.70
C PHE A 138 -11.35 4.59 -7.64
N ASN A 139 -11.90 5.66 -7.12
CA ASN A 139 -12.07 6.91 -7.83
C ASN A 139 -10.72 7.64 -8.02
N ALA A 140 -10.75 8.79 -8.71
CA ALA A 140 -9.54 9.56 -9.03
C ALA A 140 -8.76 10.05 -7.80
N VAL A 141 -9.42 10.20 -6.63
CA VAL A 141 -8.77 10.61 -5.37
C VAL A 141 -8.34 9.42 -4.52
N GLY A 142 -8.49 8.17 -5.03
CA GLY A 142 -8.01 6.96 -4.37
C GLY A 142 -8.95 6.38 -3.31
N LEU A 143 -10.23 6.76 -3.30
CA LEU A 143 -11.22 6.18 -2.39
C LEU A 143 -11.98 5.04 -3.07
N LEU A 144 -12.22 3.94 -2.36
CA LEU A 144 -13.01 2.80 -2.84
C LEU A 144 -14.44 3.23 -3.11
N SER A 145 -14.86 3.17 -4.37
CA SER A 145 -16.16 3.67 -4.83
C SER A 145 -17.13 2.57 -5.25
N GLU A 146 -16.62 1.38 -5.59
CA GLU A 146 -17.44 0.28 -6.06
C GLU A 146 -16.76 -1.06 -5.83
N ILE A 147 -17.56 -2.07 -5.52
CA ILE A 147 -17.15 -3.46 -5.34
C ILE A 147 -17.98 -4.31 -6.30
N THR A 148 -17.34 -5.09 -7.15
CA THR A 148 -18.00 -5.94 -8.15
C THR A 148 -17.49 -7.36 -8.08
N PHE A 149 -18.37 -8.34 -8.08
CA PHE A 149 -18.03 -9.75 -8.20
C PHE A 149 -18.34 -10.23 -9.62
N GLN A 150 -17.36 -10.82 -10.27
CA GLN A 150 -17.54 -11.33 -11.63
C GLN A 150 -16.64 -12.54 -11.93
N ALA A 151 -17.08 -13.34 -12.90
CA ALA A 151 -16.34 -14.49 -13.44
C ALA A 151 -15.88 -14.27 -14.89
N GLN A 152 -16.03 -13.04 -15.42
CA GLN A 152 -15.62 -12.73 -16.79
C GLN A 152 -14.11 -12.44 -16.87
N PRO A 153 -13.45 -12.71 -18.01
CA PRO A 153 -12.07 -12.28 -18.25
C PRO A 153 -11.94 -10.75 -18.13
N LEU A 154 -10.77 -10.28 -17.69
CA LEU A 154 -10.42 -8.86 -17.62
C LEU A 154 -9.85 -8.37 -18.93
#